data_782c75a0a61baf9cd330fa499c96b8f1
#
_entry.id   782c75a0a61baf9cd330fa499c96b8f1
#
_cell.length_a   1.000
_cell.length_b   1.000
_cell.length_c   1.000
_cell.angle_alpha   90.00
_cell.angle_beta   90.00
_cell.angle_gamma   90.00
#
_symmetry.space_group_name_H-M   'P 1'
#
loop_
_entity.id
_entity.type
_entity.pdbx_description
1 polymer ?
#
loop_
_entity_poly.entity_id
_entity_poly.type
_entity_poly.pdbx_seq_one_letter_code
_entity_poly.pdbx_strand_id
1 'polypeptide(L)'
;IAEQSQLPVFDRELDLPQAYRLQHEVSRFRANAEIGGIKAGVTNRKSQEYFQIDHALIGSLYADAKLPNNCKLPYVEGRLIECEAALLVNEEGAPVSIAPAIEFVLPKFARQSEMTASGLIACNLCAESYIVGAWQPWSASFNTAWVTLVCNGARANHAALEEALNGPEEAARWMWQEAGMRGFPLGDQTLFLTGACGRAVPAEIG
;
A
#
# COMPACT_ATOMS: atom_id res chain seq x y z
N ILE A 1 -9.79 -23.15 1.04
CA ILE A 1 -9.89 -21.69 1.21
C ILE A 1 -9.79 -21.49 2.70
N ALA A 2 -8.64 -21.01 3.19
CA ALA A 2 -8.50 -20.70 4.60
C ALA A 2 -9.55 -19.62 4.94
N GLU A 3 -10.37 -19.86 5.94
CA GLU A 3 -11.17 -18.80 6.57
C GLU A 3 -10.20 -17.68 6.92
N GLN A 4 -10.36 -16.52 6.30
CA GLN A 4 -9.57 -15.35 6.65
C GLN A 4 -10.01 -14.92 8.05
N SER A 5 -9.27 -15.39 9.04
CA SER A 5 -9.46 -15.02 10.44
C SER A 5 -9.30 -13.50 10.60
N GLN A 6 -10.02 -12.95 11.56
CA GLN A 6 -9.78 -11.58 12.02
C GLN A 6 -8.30 -11.42 12.45
N LEU A 7 -7.78 -10.21 12.33
CA LEU A 7 -6.46 -9.89 12.87
C LEU A 7 -6.49 -10.13 14.39
N PRO A 8 -5.38 -10.66 14.96
CA PRO A 8 -5.32 -10.95 16.39
C PRO A 8 -5.44 -9.67 17.22
N VAL A 9 -6.01 -9.79 18.39
CA VAL A 9 -6.03 -8.74 19.40
C VAL A 9 -4.61 -8.59 19.96
N PHE A 10 -4.11 -7.36 20.03
CA PHE A 10 -2.86 -7.08 20.72
C PHE A 10 -3.06 -7.13 22.23
N ASP A 11 -2.14 -7.76 22.96
CA ASP A 11 -2.18 -7.89 24.41
C ASP A 11 -1.70 -6.61 25.13
N ARG A 12 -1.14 -5.66 24.37
CA ARG A 12 -0.65 -4.35 24.84
C ARG A 12 -0.70 -3.31 23.74
N GLU A 13 -0.68 -2.05 24.13
CA GLU A 13 -0.44 -0.96 23.18
C GLU A 13 0.99 -1.01 22.63
N LEU A 14 1.11 -0.76 21.34
CA LEU A 14 2.38 -0.69 20.62
C LEU A 14 2.69 0.77 20.27
N ASP A 15 3.92 1.20 20.48
CA ASP A 15 4.44 2.40 19.82
C ASP A 15 4.81 2.10 18.36
N LEU A 16 5.02 3.14 17.55
CA LEU A 16 5.34 2.95 16.12
C LEU A 16 6.63 2.12 15.90
N PRO A 17 7.75 2.36 16.61
CA PRO A 17 8.95 1.51 16.52
C PRO A 17 8.68 0.03 16.85
N GLN A 18 7.88 -0.25 17.88
CA GLN A 18 7.51 -1.63 18.23
C GLN A 18 6.66 -2.28 17.12
N ALA A 19 5.72 -1.51 16.57
CA ALA A 19 4.86 -1.99 15.48
C ALA A 19 5.68 -2.35 14.23
N TYR A 20 6.67 -1.54 13.84
CA TYR A 20 7.57 -1.86 12.73
C TYR A 20 8.45 -3.08 13.01
N ARG A 21 8.96 -3.24 14.25
CA ARG A 21 9.69 -4.47 14.61
C ARG A 21 8.80 -5.70 14.47
N LEU A 22 7.56 -5.63 14.95
CA LEU A 22 6.60 -6.72 14.81
C LEU A 22 6.28 -7.03 13.34
N GLN A 23 6.08 -6.01 12.50
CA GLN A 23 5.89 -6.17 11.06
C GLN A 23 7.05 -6.94 10.42
N HIS A 24 8.30 -6.60 10.74
CA HIS A 24 9.48 -7.31 10.24
C HIS A 24 9.57 -8.76 10.78
N GLU A 25 9.25 -8.98 12.05
CA GLU A 25 9.22 -10.33 12.61
C GLU A 25 8.17 -11.20 11.91
N VAL A 26 6.95 -10.70 11.75
CA VAL A 26 5.87 -11.41 11.02
C VAL A 26 6.31 -11.74 9.59
N SER A 27 6.97 -10.82 8.90
CA SER A 27 7.51 -11.06 7.55
C SER A 27 8.51 -12.22 7.53
N ARG A 28 9.33 -12.41 8.56
CA ARG A 28 10.30 -13.52 8.65
C ARG A 28 9.63 -14.88 8.87
N PHE A 29 8.47 -14.91 9.52
CA PHE A 29 7.71 -16.14 9.77
C PHE A 29 6.79 -16.54 8.60
N ARG A 30 6.53 -15.62 7.69
CA ARG A 30 5.73 -15.92 6.49
C ARG A 30 6.53 -16.82 5.56
N ALA A 31 6.02 -18.01 5.27
CA ALA A 31 6.60 -18.91 4.28
C ALA A 31 6.62 -18.19 2.90
N ASN A 32 7.77 -18.21 2.22
CA ASN A 32 7.98 -17.55 0.94
C ASN A 32 7.84 -16.01 0.98
N ALA A 33 8.21 -15.38 2.09
CA ALA A 33 8.14 -13.92 2.29
C ALA A 33 9.20 -13.16 1.48
N GLU A 34 9.32 -13.42 0.19
CA GLU A 34 10.09 -12.54 -0.69
C GLU A 34 9.37 -11.19 -0.78
N ILE A 35 10.08 -10.12 -0.42
CA ILE A 35 9.57 -8.76 -0.56
C ILE A 35 9.71 -8.36 -2.01
N GLY A 36 8.60 -8.23 -2.71
CA GLY A 36 8.52 -7.80 -4.11
C GLY A 36 8.42 -6.28 -4.29
N GLY A 37 8.32 -5.53 -3.20
CA GLY A 37 8.21 -4.07 -3.22
C GLY A 37 7.77 -3.50 -1.88
N ILE A 38 7.52 -2.21 -1.87
CA ILE A 38 7.13 -1.43 -0.68
C ILE A 38 5.89 -0.61 -1.02
N LYS A 39 4.96 -0.51 -0.08
CA LYS A 39 3.77 0.34 -0.21
C LYS A 39 3.79 1.47 0.80
N ALA A 40 3.22 2.61 0.45
CA ALA A 40 2.88 3.66 1.39
C ALA A 40 1.39 3.56 1.79
N GLY A 41 1.07 4.00 2.98
CA GLY A 41 -0.30 4.14 3.47
C GLY A 41 -0.43 5.35 4.38
N VAL A 42 -1.66 5.79 4.64
CA VAL A 42 -1.93 7.01 5.42
C VAL A 42 -1.21 8.23 4.80
N THR A 43 -1.27 8.34 3.47
CA THR A 43 -0.41 9.24 2.67
C THR A 43 -0.94 10.66 2.56
N ASN A 44 -2.19 10.92 2.91
CA ASN A 44 -2.79 12.23 2.87
C ASN A 44 -3.06 12.78 4.29
N ARG A 45 -3.13 14.10 4.38
CA ARG A 45 -3.28 14.80 5.66
C ARG A 45 -4.53 14.38 6.45
N LYS A 46 -5.65 14.16 5.77
CA LYS A 46 -6.90 13.76 6.42
C LYS A 46 -6.78 12.40 7.12
N SER A 47 -6.14 11.42 6.48
CA SER A 47 -5.88 10.12 7.09
C SER A 47 -4.86 10.21 8.23
N GLN A 48 -3.83 11.04 8.10
CA GLN A 48 -2.86 11.29 9.16
C GLN A 48 -3.51 11.93 10.41
N GLU A 49 -4.36 12.92 10.21
CA GLU A 49 -5.16 13.52 11.30
C GLU A 49 -6.09 12.50 11.98
N TYR A 50 -6.72 11.62 11.20
CA TYR A 50 -7.56 10.54 11.75
C TYR A 50 -6.77 9.57 12.63
N PHE A 51 -5.57 9.18 12.21
CA PHE A 51 -4.68 8.28 12.96
C PHE A 51 -3.77 9.01 13.96
N GLN A 52 -3.89 10.33 14.10
CA GLN A 52 -3.12 11.19 15.03
C GLN A 52 -1.61 11.05 14.82
N ILE A 53 -1.17 11.02 13.57
CA ILE A 53 0.23 11.01 13.15
C ILE A 53 0.49 12.15 12.17
N ASP A 54 1.75 12.51 11.96
CA ASP A 54 2.18 13.62 11.10
C ASP A 54 2.95 13.18 9.85
N HIS A 55 3.03 11.89 9.61
CA HIS A 55 3.74 11.29 8.47
C HIS A 55 3.01 10.05 7.94
N ALA A 56 3.33 9.67 6.72
CA ALA A 56 2.80 8.45 6.13
C ALA A 56 3.47 7.20 6.73
N LEU A 57 2.92 6.04 6.45
CA LEU A 57 3.41 4.74 6.91
C LEU A 57 3.88 3.91 5.72
N ILE A 58 4.76 2.94 5.93
CA ILE A 58 5.18 1.99 4.91
C ILE A 58 4.95 0.54 5.32
N GLY A 59 4.77 -0.31 4.32
CA GLY A 59 4.61 -1.75 4.48
C GLY A 59 5.24 -2.52 3.32
N SER A 60 5.33 -3.84 3.48
CA SER A 60 5.88 -4.74 2.46
C SER A 60 4.81 -5.14 1.44
N LEU A 61 5.20 -5.16 0.17
CA LEU A 61 4.50 -5.89 -0.88
C LEU A 61 5.19 -7.25 -1.04
N TYR A 62 4.49 -8.33 -0.78
CA TYR A 62 5.05 -9.66 -0.98
C TYR A 62 4.96 -10.07 -2.45
N ALA A 63 5.99 -10.73 -2.97
CA ALA A 63 6.06 -11.12 -4.37
C ALA A 63 4.92 -12.10 -4.75
N ASP A 64 4.55 -13.00 -3.83
CA ASP A 64 3.46 -13.96 -3.99
C ASP A 64 2.05 -13.33 -3.93
N ALA A 65 1.95 -12.08 -3.46
CA ALA A 65 0.71 -11.30 -3.44
C ALA A 65 0.47 -10.48 -4.71
N LYS A 66 1.43 -10.46 -5.65
CA LYS A 66 1.27 -9.82 -6.95
C LYS A 66 0.35 -10.66 -7.84
N LEU A 67 -0.74 -10.07 -8.27
CA LEU A 67 -1.72 -10.72 -9.12
C LEU A 67 -1.52 -10.36 -10.59
N PRO A 68 -1.81 -11.28 -11.52
CA PRO A 68 -1.81 -10.97 -12.93
C PRO A 68 -2.98 -10.04 -13.29
N ASN A 69 -2.80 -9.23 -14.34
CA ASN A 69 -3.91 -8.53 -14.97
C ASN A 69 -5.00 -9.52 -15.42
N ASN A 70 -6.25 -9.12 -15.33
CA ASN A 70 -7.42 -9.96 -15.67
C ASN A 70 -7.62 -11.17 -14.74
N CYS A 71 -7.07 -11.17 -13.52
CA CYS A 71 -7.35 -12.21 -12.55
C CYS A 71 -8.81 -12.16 -12.05
N LYS A 72 -9.27 -13.29 -11.52
CA LYS A 72 -10.53 -13.39 -10.79
C LYS A 72 -10.21 -13.62 -9.31
N LEU A 73 -10.76 -12.80 -8.44
CA LEU A 73 -10.64 -12.94 -7.00
C LEU A 73 -11.97 -13.40 -6.40
N PRO A 74 -11.94 -14.30 -5.42
CA PRO A 74 -13.14 -14.60 -4.65
C PRO A 74 -13.58 -13.32 -3.91
N TYR A 75 -14.89 -13.11 -3.83
CA TYR A 75 -15.42 -12.03 -2.99
C TYR A 75 -15.06 -12.29 -1.52
N VAL A 76 -14.61 -11.24 -0.85
CA VAL A 76 -14.36 -11.22 0.60
C VAL A 76 -14.99 -9.96 1.16
N GLU A 77 -15.89 -10.15 2.13
CA GLU A 77 -16.54 -9.04 2.81
C GLU A 77 -15.52 -8.13 3.53
N GLY A 78 -15.68 -6.83 3.34
CA GLY A 78 -14.80 -5.81 3.93
C GLY A 78 -13.51 -5.56 3.14
N ARG A 79 -13.27 -6.26 2.00
CA ARG A 79 -12.16 -5.91 1.11
C ARG A 79 -12.41 -4.55 0.48
N LEU A 80 -11.35 -3.72 0.48
CA LEU A 80 -11.32 -2.42 -0.18
C LEU A 80 -10.38 -2.48 -1.38
N ILE A 81 -10.68 -1.66 -2.39
CA ILE A 81 -9.92 -1.49 -3.62
C ILE A 81 -9.36 -0.08 -3.61
N GLU A 82 -8.05 0.04 -3.63
CA GLU A 82 -7.34 1.31 -3.67
C GLU A 82 -6.71 1.51 -5.05
N CYS A 83 -6.87 2.71 -5.60
CA CYS A 83 -6.30 3.13 -6.88
C CYS A 83 -5.02 3.91 -6.62
N GLU A 84 -3.92 3.48 -7.21
CA GLU A 84 -2.58 3.97 -6.90
C GLU A 84 -1.71 4.18 -8.14
N ALA A 85 -0.56 4.82 -7.95
CA ALA A 85 0.55 4.73 -8.88
C ALA A 85 1.58 3.70 -8.37
N ALA A 86 2.07 2.87 -9.28
CA ALA A 86 3.25 2.04 -9.07
C ALA A 86 4.47 2.74 -9.69
N LEU A 87 5.60 2.73 -8.98
CA LEU A 87 6.87 3.25 -9.47
C LEU A 87 7.92 2.15 -9.44
N LEU A 88 8.76 2.10 -10.46
CA LEU A 88 10.08 1.48 -10.34
C LEU A 88 11.09 2.60 -10.10
N VAL A 89 11.95 2.42 -9.10
CA VAL A 89 13.00 3.38 -8.77
C VAL A 89 14.38 2.75 -8.98
N ASN A 90 15.37 3.59 -9.27
CA ASN A 90 16.76 3.18 -9.38
C ASN A 90 17.46 3.09 -8.00
N GLU A 91 18.74 2.80 -7.99
CA GLU A 91 19.58 2.68 -6.76
C GLU A 91 19.68 3.98 -5.94
N GLU A 92 19.33 5.14 -6.51
CA GLU A 92 19.28 6.43 -5.82
C GLU A 92 17.86 6.80 -5.35
N GLY A 93 16.86 5.94 -5.62
CA GLY A 93 15.46 6.19 -5.28
C GLY A 93 14.72 7.10 -6.25
N ALA A 94 15.33 7.43 -7.41
CA ALA A 94 14.67 8.21 -8.45
C ALA A 94 13.72 7.33 -9.29
N PRO A 95 12.51 7.79 -9.62
CA PRO A 95 11.59 7.02 -10.44
C PRO A 95 12.13 6.87 -11.88
N VAL A 96 12.08 5.65 -12.41
CA VAL A 96 12.47 5.33 -13.81
C VAL A 96 11.27 4.87 -14.64
N SER A 97 10.25 4.35 -14.02
CA SER A 97 9.00 3.95 -14.67
C SER A 97 7.80 4.16 -13.76
N ILE A 98 6.63 4.36 -14.35
CA ILE A 98 5.36 4.49 -13.67
C ILE A 98 4.30 3.60 -14.32
N ALA A 99 3.39 3.06 -13.53
CA ALA A 99 2.20 2.34 -13.99
C ALA A 99 1.00 2.65 -13.10
N PRO A 100 -0.25 2.54 -13.61
CA PRO A 100 -1.40 2.49 -12.73
C PRO A 100 -1.37 1.20 -11.91
N ALA A 101 -1.84 1.25 -10.68
CA ALA A 101 -1.90 0.09 -9.81
C ALA A 101 -3.23 0.02 -9.06
N ILE A 102 -3.55 -1.18 -8.62
CA ILE A 102 -4.65 -1.46 -7.69
C ILE A 102 -4.05 -2.21 -6.51
N GLU A 103 -4.31 -1.73 -5.31
CA GLU A 103 -4.08 -2.50 -4.10
C GLU A 103 -5.41 -2.99 -3.52
N PHE A 104 -5.43 -4.23 -3.07
CA PHE A 104 -6.51 -4.81 -2.29
C PHE A 104 -6.09 -4.84 -0.83
N VAL A 105 -6.86 -4.18 0.03
CA VAL A 105 -6.63 -4.15 1.46
C VAL A 105 -7.81 -4.74 2.21
N LEU A 106 -7.51 -5.42 3.33
CA LEU A 106 -8.53 -6.10 4.12
C LEU A 106 -8.38 -5.76 5.61
N PRO A 107 -8.95 -4.64 6.07
CA PRO A 107 -8.83 -4.17 7.45
C PRO A 107 -9.77 -4.93 8.41
N LYS A 108 -9.51 -6.23 8.62
CA LYS A 108 -10.31 -7.10 9.50
C LYS A 108 -9.79 -7.10 10.94
N PHE A 109 -9.79 -5.97 11.61
CA PHE A 109 -9.47 -5.89 13.02
C PHE A 109 -10.56 -6.57 13.87
N ALA A 110 -10.14 -7.35 14.88
CA ALA A 110 -11.07 -7.97 15.82
C ALA A 110 -11.82 -6.93 16.66
N ARG A 111 -11.17 -5.81 16.93
CA ARG A 111 -11.75 -4.65 17.62
C ARG A 111 -11.43 -3.39 16.84
N GLN A 112 -12.44 -2.55 16.62
CA GLN A 112 -12.27 -1.27 15.94
C GLN A 112 -11.24 -0.35 16.63
N SER A 113 -11.12 -0.45 17.97
CA SER A 113 -10.13 0.31 18.75
C SER A 113 -8.66 -0.05 18.44
N GLU A 114 -8.43 -1.18 17.79
CA GLU A 114 -7.08 -1.59 17.37
C GLU A 114 -6.68 -1.04 15.99
N MET A 115 -7.61 -0.43 15.27
CA MET A 115 -7.33 0.28 14.03
C MET A 115 -6.65 1.63 14.32
N THR A 116 -5.45 1.57 14.86
CA THR A 116 -4.54 2.67 15.15
C THR A 116 -3.39 2.69 14.15
N ALA A 117 -2.57 3.73 14.13
CA ALA A 117 -1.37 3.77 13.29
C ALA A 117 -0.44 2.57 13.55
N SER A 118 -0.18 2.25 14.82
CA SER A 118 0.64 1.09 15.20
C SER A 118 -0.04 -0.24 14.85
N GLY A 119 -1.35 -0.35 15.01
CA GLY A 119 -2.10 -1.52 14.57
C GLY A 119 -2.01 -1.74 13.06
N LEU A 120 -2.15 -0.68 12.27
CA LEU A 120 -1.96 -0.75 10.81
C LEU A 120 -0.55 -1.22 10.44
N ILE A 121 0.50 -0.65 11.04
CA ILE A 121 1.88 -1.07 10.79
C ILE A 121 2.06 -2.55 11.12
N ALA A 122 1.64 -2.98 12.31
CA ALA A 122 1.82 -4.34 12.78
C ALA A 122 1.14 -5.39 11.88
N CYS A 123 0.03 -5.05 11.22
CA CYS A 123 -0.66 -5.91 10.25
C CYS A 123 -0.27 -5.60 8.79
N ASN A 124 0.89 -4.98 8.56
CA ASN A 124 1.39 -4.65 7.24
C ASN A 124 0.42 -3.78 6.42
N LEU A 125 -0.18 -2.79 7.06
CA LEU A 125 -1.16 -1.85 6.50
C LEU A 125 -2.37 -2.56 5.85
N CYS A 126 -2.73 -3.73 6.35
CA CYS A 126 -3.81 -4.57 5.85
C CYS A 126 -3.65 -5.01 4.38
N ALA A 127 -2.45 -4.97 3.82
CA ALA A 127 -2.16 -5.37 2.45
C ALA A 127 -2.53 -6.85 2.22
N GLU A 128 -3.37 -7.12 1.22
CA GLU A 128 -3.77 -8.47 0.82
C GLU A 128 -3.09 -8.89 -0.47
N SER A 129 -3.27 -8.11 -1.52
CA SER A 129 -2.71 -8.36 -2.85
C SER A 129 -2.70 -7.09 -3.69
N TYR A 130 -2.01 -7.12 -4.82
CA TYR A 130 -1.90 -5.97 -5.70
C TYR A 130 -1.75 -6.35 -7.18
N ILE A 131 -2.15 -5.43 -8.05
CA ILE A 131 -2.01 -5.51 -9.50
C ILE A 131 -1.24 -4.30 -9.97
N VAL A 132 -0.29 -4.50 -10.88
CA VAL A 132 0.42 -3.41 -11.57
C VAL A 132 0.08 -3.47 -13.05
N GLY A 133 -0.35 -2.36 -13.60
CA GLY A 133 -0.70 -2.22 -15.00
C GLY A 133 0.51 -2.11 -15.93
N ALA A 134 0.29 -1.58 -17.12
CA ALA A 134 1.35 -1.41 -18.11
C ALA A 134 2.31 -0.27 -17.71
N TRP A 135 3.60 -0.58 -17.69
CA TRP A 135 4.65 0.37 -17.39
C TRP A 135 4.85 1.39 -18.52
N GLN A 136 5.13 2.63 -18.12
CA GLN A 136 5.55 3.72 -19.00
C GLN A 136 6.85 4.33 -18.45
N PRO A 137 7.76 4.83 -19.31
CA PRO A 137 8.91 5.58 -18.86
C PRO A 137 8.49 6.77 -18.00
N TRP A 138 9.26 7.04 -16.95
CA TRP A 138 9.00 8.16 -16.06
C TRP A 138 9.11 9.51 -16.79
N SER A 139 8.22 10.41 -16.44
CA SER A 139 8.26 11.83 -16.82
C SER A 139 7.68 12.67 -15.68
N ALA A 140 8.26 13.84 -15.42
CA ALA A 140 7.79 14.77 -14.40
C ALA A 140 6.33 15.24 -14.62
N SER A 141 5.79 15.12 -15.83
CA SER A 141 4.38 15.41 -16.12
C SER A 141 3.41 14.51 -15.36
N PHE A 142 3.87 13.33 -14.88
CA PHE A 142 3.04 12.45 -14.06
C PHE A 142 2.79 13.00 -12.65
N ASN A 143 3.56 13.97 -12.16
CA ASN A 143 3.30 14.59 -10.85
C ASN A 143 1.93 15.28 -10.79
N THR A 144 1.41 15.74 -11.91
CA THR A 144 0.09 16.38 -12.03
C THR A 144 -0.95 15.51 -12.75
N ALA A 145 -0.64 14.24 -12.96
CA ALA A 145 -1.54 13.32 -13.65
C ALA A 145 -2.70 12.86 -12.73
N TRP A 146 -3.71 12.30 -13.36
CA TRP A 146 -4.89 11.76 -12.70
C TRP A 146 -4.99 10.27 -12.92
N VAL A 147 -5.54 9.58 -11.93
CA VAL A 147 -5.88 8.16 -12.02
C VAL A 147 -7.38 7.97 -11.85
N THR A 148 -7.92 6.99 -12.58
CA THR A 148 -9.35 6.67 -12.54
C THR A 148 -9.56 5.20 -12.31
N LEU A 149 -10.34 4.85 -11.29
CA LEU A 149 -10.84 3.51 -11.07
C LEU A 149 -12.24 3.39 -11.68
N VAL A 150 -12.42 2.41 -12.54
CA VAL A 150 -13.71 2.07 -13.14
C VAL A 150 -14.14 0.70 -12.62
N CYS A 151 -15.31 0.62 -12.00
CA CYS A 151 -15.93 -0.60 -11.53
C CYS A 151 -17.26 -0.80 -12.25
N ASN A 152 -17.48 -1.98 -12.83
CA ASN A 152 -18.73 -2.32 -13.54
C ASN A 152 -19.12 -1.29 -14.61
N GLY A 153 -18.14 -0.74 -15.33
CA GLY A 153 -18.34 0.28 -16.35
C GLY A 153 -18.63 1.71 -15.83
N ALA A 154 -18.71 1.90 -14.51
CA ALA A 154 -18.93 3.20 -13.89
C ALA A 154 -17.65 3.71 -13.23
N ARG A 155 -17.43 5.02 -13.24
CA ARG A 155 -16.31 5.66 -12.55
C ARG A 155 -16.55 5.62 -11.04
N ALA A 156 -15.79 4.76 -10.34
CA ALA A 156 -15.86 4.58 -8.90
C ALA A 156 -14.97 5.56 -8.14
N ASN A 157 -13.79 5.91 -8.69
CA ASN A 157 -12.88 6.90 -8.14
C ASN A 157 -12.18 7.67 -9.27
N HIS A 158 -11.83 8.93 -9.01
CA HIS A 158 -11.04 9.78 -9.91
C HIS A 158 -10.29 10.79 -9.05
N ALA A 159 -8.97 10.74 -9.04
CA ALA A 159 -8.13 11.50 -8.13
C ALA A 159 -6.81 11.90 -8.78
N ALA A 160 -6.24 13.00 -8.33
CA ALA A 160 -4.90 13.41 -8.73
C ALA A 160 -3.84 12.55 -8.04
N LEU A 161 -2.76 12.23 -8.72
CA LEU A 161 -1.64 11.48 -8.13
C LEU A 161 -0.96 12.28 -6.99
N GLU A 162 -1.06 13.59 -7.01
CA GLU A 162 -0.54 14.47 -5.95
C GLU A 162 -1.25 14.30 -4.59
N GLU A 163 -2.44 13.67 -4.55
CA GLU A 163 -3.14 13.39 -3.29
C GLU A 163 -2.38 12.38 -2.39
N ALA A 164 -1.54 11.56 -3.00
CA ALA A 164 -0.65 10.65 -2.28
C ALA A 164 0.76 11.25 -2.21
N LEU A 165 1.21 11.61 -1.00
CA LEU A 165 2.56 12.12 -0.72
C LEU A 165 3.02 13.28 -1.63
N ASN A 166 2.12 14.16 -2.03
CA ASN A 166 2.38 15.32 -2.92
C ASN A 166 2.87 14.93 -4.32
N GLY A 167 2.54 13.74 -4.79
CA GLY A 167 2.83 13.25 -6.12
C GLY A 167 3.93 12.18 -6.20
N PRO A 168 4.02 11.50 -7.34
CA PRO A 168 4.87 10.32 -7.50
C PRO A 168 6.35 10.55 -7.23
N GLU A 169 6.92 11.68 -7.62
CA GLU A 169 8.34 11.98 -7.40
C GLU A 169 8.65 12.20 -5.91
N GLU A 170 7.81 12.97 -5.21
CA GLU A 170 7.92 13.17 -3.78
C GLU A 170 7.68 11.88 -3.01
N ALA A 171 6.72 11.06 -3.46
CA ALA A 171 6.45 9.74 -2.91
C ALA A 171 7.68 8.83 -3.02
N ALA A 172 8.31 8.77 -4.20
CA ALA A 172 9.53 7.98 -4.41
C ALA A 172 10.64 8.41 -3.45
N ARG A 173 10.91 9.71 -3.35
CA ARG A 173 11.95 10.27 -2.49
C ARG A 173 11.69 9.96 -1.01
N TRP A 174 10.46 10.20 -0.55
CA TRP A 174 10.09 9.94 0.85
C TRP A 174 10.15 8.45 1.17
N MET A 175 9.57 7.60 0.31
CA MET A 175 9.54 6.15 0.52
C MET A 175 10.94 5.54 0.53
N TRP A 176 11.84 6.02 -0.34
CA TRP A 176 13.24 5.57 -0.36
C TRP A 176 13.96 5.85 0.97
N GLN A 177 13.81 7.07 1.48
CA GLN A 177 14.41 7.47 2.76
C GLN A 177 13.82 6.69 3.92
N GLU A 178 12.49 6.60 4.01
CA GLU A 178 11.80 5.92 5.09
C GLU A 178 12.10 4.41 5.08
N ALA A 179 12.11 3.79 3.91
CA ALA A 179 12.44 2.38 3.75
C ALA A 179 13.88 2.07 4.18
N GLY A 180 14.83 2.93 3.81
CA GLY A 180 16.23 2.81 4.23
C GLY A 180 16.38 2.93 5.74
N MET A 181 15.72 3.91 6.37
CA MET A 181 15.76 4.08 7.83
C MET A 181 15.15 2.88 8.59
N ARG A 182 14.19 2.20 7.99
CA ARG A 182 13.51 1.05 8.60
C ARG A 182 14.07 -0.31 8.20
N GLY A 183 15.12 -0.32 7.36
CA GLY A 183 15.79 -1.56 6.96
C GLY A 183 15.02 -2.42 5.96
N PHE A 184 14.14 -1.82 5.15
CA PHE A 184 13.54 -2.51 4.01
C PHE A 184 14.60 -2.74 2.92
N PRO A 185 14.48 -3.83 2.14
CA PRO A 185 15.40 -4.07 1.04
C PRO A 185 15.19 -3.03 -0.07
N LEU A 186 16.26 -2.35 -0.42
CA LEU A 186 16.30 -1.36 -1.49
C LEU A 186 17.36 -1.76 -2.53
N GLY A 187 17.11 -1.45 -3.79
CA GLY A 187 18.02 -1.71 -4.90
C GLY A 187 17.47 -1.18 -6.21
N ASP A 188 18.17 -1.43 -7.31
CA ASP A 188 17.67 -1.09 -8.64
C ASP A 188 16.33 -1.79 -8.91
N GLN A 189 15.44 -1.09 -9.60
CA GLN A 189 14.08 -1.56 -9.91
C GLN A 189 13.22 -1.92 -8.68
N THR A 190 13.49 -1.30 -7.52
CA THR A 190 12.58 -1.44 -6.36
C THR A 190 11.20 -0.93 -6.72
N LEU A 191 10.18 -1.76 -6.48
CA LEU A 191 8.77 -1.42 -6.71
C LEU A 191 8.22 -0.64 -5.51
N PHE A 192 7.61 0.52 -5.79
CA PHE A 192 6.81 1.28 -4.83
C PHE A 192 5.35 1.36 -5.27
N LEU A 193 4.41 1.17 -4.34
CA LEU A 193 3.03 1.64 -4.46
C LEU A 193 2.88 2.90 -3.61
N THR A 194 2.45 4.00 -4.23
CA THR A 194 2.53 5.35 -3.65
C THR A 194 1.48 5.66 -2.59
N GLY A 195 0.54 4.76 -2.38
CA GLY A 195 -0.63 4.93 -1.53
C GLY A 195 -1.88 5.39 -2.29
N ALA A 196 -3.01 5.20 -1.68
CA ALA A 196 -4.31 5.44 -2.28
C ALA A 196 -4.48 6.89 -2.75
N CYS A 197 -4.81 7.06 -4.04
CA CYS A 197 -5.24 8.31 -4.63
C CYS A 197 -6.78 8.38 -4.56
N GLY A 198 -7.29 9.37 -3.85
CA GLY A 198 -8.72 9.48 -3.55
C GLY A 198 -9.19 8.48 -2.49
N ARG A 199 -10.44 8.02 -2.63
CA ARG A 199 -11.05 7.11 -1.66
C ARG A 199 -10.85 5.64 -2.06
N ALA A 200 -10.70 4.78 -1.05
CA ALA A 200 -10.85 3.34 -1.22
C ALA A 200 -12.32 2.98 -1.57
N VAL A 201 -12.52 1.99 -2.42
CA VAL A 201 -13.83 1.55 -2.90
C VAL A 201 -14.11 0.14 -2.35
N PRO A 202 -15.25 -0.13 -1.72
CA PRO A 202 -15.60 -1.48 -1.30
C PRO A 202 -15.66 -2.43 -2.50
N ALA A 203 -15.14 -3.65 -2.32
CA ALA A 203 -15.30 -4.71 -3.30
C ALA A 203 -16.76 -5.19 -3.33
N GLU A 204 -17.28 -5.44 -4.52
CA GLU A 204 -18.64 -5.93 -4.74
C GLU A 204 -18.60 -7.27 -5.46
N ILE A 205 -19.67 -8.05 -5.31
CA ILE A 205 -19.85 -9.28 -6.09
C ILE A 205 -20.17 -8.87 -7.53
N GLY A 206 -19.33 -9.30 -8.47
CA GLY A 206 -19.50 -9.06 -9.91
C GLY A 206 -20.22 -10.21 -10.64
#